data_357acb6ba27fa94401870ea34d260847
#
_entry.id   357acb6ba27fa94401870ea34d260847
#
_cell.length_a   1.000
_cell.length_b   1.000
_cell.length_c   1.000
_cell.angle_alpha   90.00
_cell.angle_beta   90.00
_cell.angle_gamma   90.00
#
_symmetry.space_group_name_H-M   'P 1'
#
loop_
_entity.id
_entity.type
_entity.pdbx_description
1 polymer ?
#
loop_
_entity_poly.entity_id
_entity_poly.type
_entity_poly.pdbx_seq_one_letter_code
_entity_poly.pdbx_strand_id
1 'polypeptide(L)'
;MKRLFFLALALFAAGCGTSLPEFPEVGEAYAVTSGPLDHLLANYFGIDAWSPDGRYLAVLETYVNGRLVAEDEAATIALVDLQDNNKLIPIGKTLCWNFQEAAMFHWLPWEDGACIFNDRREGKFVSVIYNWKTGSERIIPYPVSAVSKDGLTAVSLNYARLRLCRPDYGYAGAGQDPLRDDIWPSGDGLWVVDLRTGEGKLILSVKDAQDQMPEIADPAGLAYFCHTVISKGARRIFFLARTVENLDSQVEQFGHVKQWKTTAFTIDIDGQNLRRCYPDGWEGSHFNWLDDETLAVTARWGAGKCWAHTIFKVGEEDAVRHLAPGVLDWDGHLVFSPNGKFMSSDGYWNANKERNWVLIRVEDEAVRSIGTFFVPEKYQEQYSRCDLHARWRSDGSQLAFNSVHDGSRQVYLRDVIWK
;
A
#
# COMPACT_ATOMS: atom_id res chain seq x y z
N MET A 1 -49.06 59.58 9.10
CA MET A 1 -48.81 58.12 9.14
C MET A 1 -48.56 57.62 7.73
N LYS A 2 -47.31 57.47 7.32
CA LYS A 2 -46.91 56.91 6.01
C LYS A 2 -46.37 55.51 6.28
N ARG A 3 -47.04 54.49 5.73
CA ARG A 3 -46.59 53.10 5.77
C ARG A 3 -45.61 52.87 4.62
N LEU A 4 -44.35 52.57 4.90
CA LEU A 4 -43.37 52.04 3.95
C LEU A 4 -43.62 50.54 3.80
N PHE A 5 -43.87 50.13 2.54
CA PHE A 5 -43.84 48.73 2.15
C PHE A 5 -42.36 48.38 1.76
N PHE A 6 -41.74 47.46 2.50
CA PHE A 6 -40.50 46.85 2.04
C PHE A 6 -40.83 45.66 1.11
N LEU A 7 -40.46 45.78 -0.13
CA LEU A 7 -40.49 44.68 -1.10
C LEU A 7 -39.19 43.88 -0.89
N ALA A 8 -39.29 42.66 -0.35
CA ALA A 8 -38.17 41.74 -0.30
C ALA A 8 -38.01 41.05 -1.66
N LEU A 9 -36.95 41.39 -2.38
CA LEU A 9 -36.54 40.73 -3.60
C LEU A 9 -35.83 39.40 -3.19
N ALA A 10 -36.50 38.26 -3.35
CA ALA A 10 -35.89 36.95 -3.24
C ALA A 10 -35.06 36.70 -4.49
N LEU A 11 -33.75 36.82 -4.36
CA LEU A 11 -32.81 36.33 -5.38
C LEU A 11 -32.80 34.80 -5.29
N PHE A 12 -33.46 34.13 -6.21
CA PHE A 12 -33.20 32.72 -6.50
C PHE A 12 -31.82 32.61 -7.14
N ALA A 13 -30.81 32.27 -6.38
CA ALA A 13 -29.58 31.71 -6.90
C ALA A 13 -29.92 30.35 -7.51
N ALA A 14 -30.03 30.25 -8.82
CA ALA A 14 -30.01 28.99 -9.53
C ALA A 14 -28.61 28.39 -9.36
N GLY A 15 -28.44 27.60 -8.29
CA GLY A 15 -27.30 26.74 -8.15
C GLY A 15 -27.35 25.72 -9.28
N CYS A 16 -26.35 25.73 -10.15
CA CYS A 16 -26.10 24.63 -11.06
C CYS A 16 -25.73 23.41 -10.24
N GLY A 17 -26.73 22.65 -9.79
CA GLY A 17 -26.54 21.41 -9.06
C GLY A 17 -25.94 20.39 -10.01
N THR A 18 -24.62 20.21 -9.93
CA THR A 18 -23.98 19.04 -10.53
C THR A 18 -24.56 17.81 -9.82
N SER A 19 -25.23 16.93 -10.57
CA SER A 19 -25.72 15.68 -10.02
C SER A 19 -24.55 14.86 -9.48
N LEU A 20 -24.73 14.22 -8.32
CA LEU A 20 -23.74 13.31 -7.75
C LEU A 20 -23.42 12.20 -8.78
N PRO A 21 -22.14 11.80 -8.90
CA PRO A 21 -21.78 10.70 -9.78
C PRO A 21 -22.48 9.41 -9.32
N GLU A 22 -23.08 8.69 -10.24
CA GLU A 22 -23.68 7.39 -9.92
C GLU A 22 -22.59 6.37 -9.56
N PHE A 23 -22.94 5.42 -8.68
CA PHE A 23 -22.04 4.30 -8.42
C PHE A 23 -21.89 3.45 -9.68
N PRO A 24 -20.66 3.04 -10.03
CA PRO A 24 -20.47 2.13 -11.13
C PRO A 24 -21.10 0.76 -10.80
N GLU A 25 -21.43 0.00 -11.82
CA GLU A 25 -21.71 -1.42 -11.70
C GLU A 25 -20.38 -2.17 -11.60
N VAL A 26 -20.26 -3.05 -10.59
CA VAL A 26 -19.09 -3.91 -10.38
C VAL A 26 -19.52 -5.34 -10.62
N GLY A 27 -18.98 -5.96 -11.67
CA GLY A 27 -19.31 -7.33 -12.10
C GLY A 27 -18.89 -8.38 -11.08
N GLU A 28 -19.24 -9.63 -11.31
CA GLU A 28 -18.81 -10.76 -10.49
C GLU A 28 -17.29 -10.94 -10.54
N ALA A 29 -16.71 -11.51 -9.47
CA ALA A 29 -15.31 -11.85 -9.42
C ALA A 29 -15.01 -13.09 -10.29
N TYR A 30 -13.94 -13.04 -11.07
CA TYR A 30 -13.43 -14.19 -11.82
C TYR A 30 -11.93 -14.35 -11.64
N ALA A 31 -11.49 -15.59 -11.45
CA ALA A 31 -10.08 -15.91 -11.27
C ALA A 31 -9.31 -15.77 -12.59
N VAL A 32 -8.12 -15.15 -12.53
CA VAL A 32 -7.18 -15.08 -13.67
C VAL A 32 -5.92 -15.91 -13.43
N THR A 33 -5.81 -16.52 -12.25
CA THR A 33 -4.82 -17.55 -11.96
C THR A 33 -5.53 -18.77 -11.40
N SER A 34 -4.92 -19.94 -11.52
CA SER A 34 -5.46 -21.20 -11.03
C SER A 34 -4.34 -22.23 -10.82
N GLY A 35 -4.67 -23.32 -10.19
CA GLY A 35 -3.76 -24.45 -10.03
C GLY A 35 -3.40 -24.72 -8.56
N PRO A 36 -2.46 -25.66 -8.32
CA PRO A 36 -2.14 -26.12 -6.97
C PRO A 36 -1.24 -25.14 -6.21
N LEU A 37 -0.58 -24.20 -6.90
CA LEU A 37 0.28 -23.17 -6.30
C LEU A 37 -0.54 -21.93 -5.91
N ASP A 38 -0.06 -21.23 -4.90
CA ASP A 38 -0.61 -19.95 -4.50
C ASP A 38 -0.09 -18.85 -5.46
N HIS A 39 -1.01 -17.97 -5.88
CA HIS A 39 -0.69 -16.79 -6.68
C HIS A 39 -1.13 -15.53 -5.95
N LEU A 40 -0.31 -14.48 -6.03
CA LEU A 40 -0.63 -13.17 -5.48
C LEU A 40 -0.16 -12.09 -6.44
N LEU A 41 -0.80 -10.93 -6.42
CA LEU A 41 -0.32 -9.77 -7.17
C LEU A 41 1.10 -9.42 -6.72
N ALA A 42 1.98 -9.11 -7.66
CA ALA A 42 3.43 -9.01 -7.43
C ALA A 42 3.87 -7.75 -6.64
N ASN A 43 2.91 -6.95 -6.16
CA ASN A 43 3.15 -5.70 -5.46
C ASN A 43 2.15 -5.44 -4.33
N TYR A 44 2.31 -4.29 -3.63
CA TYR A 44 1.43 -3.88 -2.54
C TYR A 44 0.17 -3.20 -3.07
N PHE A 45 -0.86 -3.01 -2.21
CA PHE A 45 -2.12 -2.37 -2.60
C PHE A 45 -1.88 -0.94 -3.13
N GLY A 46 -2.75 -0.49 -4.03
CA GLY A 46 -2.66 0.85 -4.61
C GLY A 46 -1.56 1.05 -5.67
N ILE A 47 -0.69 0.05 -5.88
CA ILE A 47 0.30 0.03 -6.97
C ILE A 47 -0.34 -0.62 -8.19
N ASP A 48 -0.13 -0.03 -9.39
CA ASP A 48 -0.67 -0.57 -10.63
C ASP A 48 -0.06 -1.95 -10.92
N ALA A 49 -0.92 -2.95 -11.10
CA ALA A 49 -0.49 -4.31 -11.38
C ALA A 49 -0.50 -4.65 -12.88
N TRP A 50 -1.22 -3.85 -13.70
CA TRP A 50 -1.26 -4.04 -15.14
C TRP A 50 -0.07 -3.42 -15.84
N SER A 51 0.36 -4.05 -16.92
CA SER A 51 1.30 -3.44 -17.87
C SER A 51 0.72 -2.14 -18.45
N PRO A 52 1.56 -1.21 -18.93
CA PRO A 52 1.09 0.07 -19.49
C PRO A 52 0.08 -0.09 -20.62
N ASP A 53 0.14 -1.17 -21.42
CA ASP A 53 -0.82 -1.50 -22.48
C ASP A 53 -2.08 -2.23 -21.94
N GLY A 54 -2.12 -2.54 -20.63
CA GLY A 54 -3.23 -3.24 -19.96
C GLY A 54 -3.39 -4.71 -20.33
N ARG A 55 -2.46 -5.32 -21.07
CA ARG A 55 -2.53 -6.72 -21.49
C ARG A 55 -2.08 -7.70 -20.41
N TYR A 56 -1.02 -7.36 -19.69
CA TYR A 56 -0.40 -8.27 -18.73
C TYR A 56 -0.66 -7.83 -17.30
N LEU A 57 -0.85 -8.81 -16.41
CA LEU A 57 -0.97 -8.59 -14.97
C LEU A 57 0.21 -9.28 -14.27
N ALA A 58 0.97 -8.54 -13.46
CA ALA A 58 2.12 -9.10 -12.77
C ALA A 58 1.70 -9.85 -11.50
N VAL A 59 2.14 -11.10 -11.36
CA VAL A 59 1.86 -11.98 -10.24
C VAL A 59 3.11 -12.68 -9.71
N LEU A 60 3.08 -13.11 -8.45
CA LEU A 60 4.00 -14.09 -7.90
C LEU A 60 3.32 -15.44 -7.80
N GLU A 61 4.04 -16.49 -8.12
CA GLU A 61 3.67 -17.88 -7.93
C GLU A 61 4.57 -18.52 -6.86
N THR A 62 3.99 -19.20 -5.87
CA THR A 62 4.71 -19.81 -4.76
C THR A 62 4.08 -21.09 -4.25
N TYR A 63 4.91 -21.98 -3.68
CA TYR A 63 4.46 -23.17 -2.91
C TYR A 63 4.45 -22.92 -1.40
N VAL A 64 5.01 -21.80 -0.93
CA VAL A 64 5.06 -21.46 0.48
C VAL A 64 3.67 -21.10 0.98
N ASN A 65 3.26 -21.63 2.11
CA ASN A 65 1.98 -21.33 2.74
C ASN A 65 2.07 -21.49 4.27
N GLY A 66 1.26 -20.70 5.01
CA GLY A 66 1.05 -20.86 6.45
C GLY A 66 2.24 -20.48 7.34
N ARG A 67 3.30 -19.91 6.82
CA ARG A 67 4.50 -19.51 7.55
C ARG A 67 5.25 -18.36 6.87
N LEU A 68 6.23 -17.82 7.57
CA LEU A 68 7.16 -16.86 6.99
C LEU A 68 8.00 -17.51 5.90
N VAL A 69 8.35 -16.70 4.90
CA VAL A 69 9.27 -17.08 3.81
C VAL A 69 10.67 -17.30 4.38
N ALA A 70 11.29 -18.43 4.03
CA ALA A 70 12.67 -18.73 4.42
C ALA A 70 13.69 -18.11 3.43
N GLU A 71 14.95 -18.13 3.82
CA GLU A 71 16.04 -17.46 3.11
C GLU A 71 16.25 -17.96 1.67
N ASP A 72 16.03 -19.25 1.44
CA ASP A 72 16.27 -19.94 0.18
C ASP A 72 15.00 -20.17 -0.66
N GLU A 73 13.87 -19.63 -0.23
CA GLU A 73 12.57 -19.84 -0.87
C GLU A 73 12.26 -18.72 -1.87
N ALA A 74 12.54 -18.99 -3.12
CA ALA A 74 12.21 -18.07 -4.21
C ALA A 74 10.73 -18.18 -4.61
N ALA A 75 10.13 -17.03 -4.96
CA ALA A 75 8.89 -16.98 -5.73
C ALA A 75 9.20 -16.79 -7.21
N THR A 76 8.33 -17.33 -8.09
CA THR A 76 8.38 -17.06 -9.52
C THR A 76 7.61 -15.76 -9.79
N ILE A 77 8.24 -14.81 -10.47
CA ILE A 77 7.57 -13.65 -11.05
C ILE A 77 7.00 -14.08 -12.39
N ALA A 78 5.70 -13.91 -12.59
CA ALA A 78 5.03 -14.28 -13.82
C ALA A 78 4.07 -13.18 -14.29
N LEU A 79 3.78 -13.18 -15.57
CA LEU A 79 2.76 -12.33 -16.20
C LEU A 79 1.56 -13.19 -16.57
N VAL A 80 0.37 -12.74 -16.23
CA VAL A 80 -0.87 -13.29 -16.76
C VAL A 80 -1.21 -12.56 -18.04
N ASP A 81 -1.22 -13.24 -19.18
CA ASP A 81 -1.66 -12.68 -20.45
C ASP A 81 -3.19 -12.70 -20.54
N LEU A 82 -3.82 -11.57 -20.23
CA LEU A 82 -5.27 -11.42 -20.21
C LEU A 82 -5.94 -11.56 -21.59
N GLN A 83 -5.16 -11.54 -22.67
CA GLN A 83 -5.63 -11.70 -24.04
C GLN A 83 -5.38 -13.11 -24.60
N ASP A 84 -4.65 -13.97 -23.89
CA ASP A 84 -4.36 -15.36 -24.26
C ASP A 84 -4.84 -16.34 -23.17
N ASN A 85 -6.14 -16.34 -22.88
CA ASN A 85 -6.79 -17.24 -21.90
C ASN A 85 -6.09 -17.25 -20.53
N ASN A 86 -5.62 -16.09 -20.06
CA ASN A 86 -4.90 -15.92 -18.79
C ASN A 86 -3.65 -16.80 -18.67
N LYS A 87 -2.96 -17.02 -19.79
CA LYS A 87 -1.74 -17.81 -19.81
C LYS A 87 -0.67 -17.19 -18.92
N LEU A 88 -0.12 -18.00 -18.01
CA LEU A 88 1.02 -17.62 -17.19
C LEU A 88 2.32 -17.66 -18.02
N ILE A 89 3.09 -16.57 -17.95
CA ILE A 89 4.38 -16.41 -18.60
C ILE A 89 5.42 -16.12 -17.50
N PRO A 90 6.18 -17.12 -17.03
CA PRO A 90 7.26 -16.88 -16.07
C PRO A 90 8.34 -15.97 -16.67
N ILE A 91 8.71 -14.91 -15.95
CA ILE A 91 9.72 -13.95 -16.43
C ILE A 91 10.97 -13.92 -15.53
N GLY A 92 10.91 -14.45 -14.32
CA GLY A 92 12.04 -14.48 -13.40
C GLY A 92 11.71 -15.13 -12.07
N LYS A 93 12.69 -15.08 -11.17
CA LYS A 93 12.53 -15.50 -9.76
C LYS A 93 13.11 -14.44 -8.86
N THR A 94 12.60 -14.38 -7.63
CA THR A 94 13.12 -13.51 -6.58
C THR A 94 13.18 -14.22 -5.25
N LEU A 95 14.21 -13.90 -4.44
CA LEU A 95 14.34 -14.27 -3.04
C LEU A 95 13.82 -13.18 -2.09
N CYS A 96 13.49 -12.00 -2.62
CA CYS A 96 12.96 -10.87 -1.85
C CYS A 96 11.46 -10.70 -2.08
N TRP A 97 10.68 -11.46 -1.30
CA TRP A 97 9.24 -11.39 -1.36
C TRP A 97 8.61 -11.75 -0.01
N ASN A 98 7.36 -11.34 0.17
CA ASN A 98 6.52 -11.69 1.31
C ASN A 98 5.05 -11.70 0.89
N PHE A 99 4.14 -12.14 1.78
CA PHE A 99 2.70 -12.22 1.46
C PHE A 99 1.97 -10.87 1.50
N GLN A 100 2.58 -9.82 2.04
CA GLN A 100 1.96 -8.51 2.20
C GLN A 100 2.28 -7.57 1.05
N GLU A 101 3.58 -7.38 0.76
CA GLU A 101 4.08 -6.43 -0.26
C GLU A 101 4.58 -7.13 -1.52
N ALA A 102 4.52 -8.48 -1.54
CA ALA A 102 5.06 -9.30 -2.60
C ALA A 102 6.55 -8.98 -2.88
N ALA A 103 6.96 -8.82 -4.13
CA ALA A 103 8.31 -8.44 -4.53
C ALA A 103 8.47 -6.94 -4.83
N MET A 104 7.50 -6.10 -4.45
CA MET A 104 7.44 -4.68 -4.78
C MET A 104 7.64 -4.43 -6.28
N PHE A 105 6.98 -5.24 -7.09
CA PHE A 105 7.04 -5.14 -8.54
C PHE A 105 6.37 -3.84 -9.03
N HIS A 106 7.05 -3.13 -9.95
CA HIS A 106 6.49 -1.98 -10.67
C HIS A 106 6.79 -2.09 -12.16
N TRP A 107 5.83 -1.71 -12.98
CA TRP A 107 6.08 -1.45 -14.38
C TRP A 107 6.84 -0.13 -14.56
N LEU A 108 7.78 -0.10 -15.49
CA LEU A 108 8.55 1.10 -15.83
C LEU A 108 8.09 1.62 -17.19
N PRO A 109 7.36 2.75 -17.24
CA PRO A 109 6.66 3.17 -18.46
C PRO A 109 7.57 3.72 -19.57
N TRP A 110 8.85 3.95 -19.27
CA TRP A 110 9.82 4.54 -20.19
C TRP A 110 10.41 3.56 -21.21
N GLU A 111 10.18 2.25 -21.04
CA GLU A 111 10.62 1.23 -21.98
C GLU A 111 9.60 0.08 -22.02
N ASP A 112 9.21 -0.33 -23.23
CA ASP A 112 8.25 -1.43 -23.42
C ASP A 112 8.80 -2.75 -22.88
N GLY A 113 8.06 -3.38 -21.98
CA GLY A 113 8.45 -4.59 -21.27
C GLY A 113 9.37 -4.38 -20.07
N ALA A 114 9.72 -3.14 -19.71
CA ALA A 114 10.54 -2.86 -18.53
C ALA A 114 9.74 -2.93 -17.24
N CYS A 115 10.34 -3.52 -16.23
CA CYS A 115 9.81 -3.59 -14.85
C CYS A 115 10.95 -3.51 -13.84
N ILE A 116 10.62 -3.29 -12.58
CA ILE A 116 11.54 -3.34 -11.46
C ILE A 116 10.91 -4.18 -10.34
N PHE A 117 11.73 -4.96 -9.65
CA PHE A 117 11.32 -5.74 -8.47
C PHE A 117 12.51 -5.96 -7.54
N ASN A 118 12.24 -6.25 -6.28
CA ASN A 118 13.28 -6.53 -5.30
C ASN A 118 13.82 -7.96 -5.45
N ASP A 119 15.12 -8.11 -5.20
CA ASP A 119 15.79 -9.39 -5.17
C ASP A 119 17.03 -9.35 -4.26
N ARG A 120 17.66 -10.51 -4.06
CA ARG A 120 18.92 -10.63 -3.33
C ARG A 120 20.04 -11.06 -4.27
N ARG A 121 21.09 -10.25 -4.33
CA ARG A 121 22.30 -10.50 -5.11
C ARG A 121 23.52 -10.42 -4.19
N GLU A 122 24.37 -11.42 -4.21
CA GLU A 122 25.60 -11.48 -3.38
C GLU A 122 25.35 -11.20 -1.90
N GLY A 123 24.23 -11.72 -1.36
CA GLY A 123 23.83 -11.53 0.04
C GLY A 123 23.27 -10.16 0.39
N LYS A 124 23.07 -9.26 -0.58
CA LYS A 124 22.49 -7.91 -0.40
C LYS A 124 21.10 -7.83 -1.00
N PHE A 125 20.22 -7.11 -0.36
CA PHE A 125 18.94 -6.72 -0.95
C PHE A 125 19.16 -5.60 -1.94
N VAL A 126 18.64 -5.80 -3.14
CA VAL A 126 18.76 -4.91 -4.29
C VAL A 126 17.42 -4.82 -4.99
N SER A 127 17.27 -3.93 -5.95
CA SER A 127 16.23 -4.07 -6.96
C SER A 127 16.83 -4.34 -8.34
N VAL A 128 16.05 -5.01 -9.16
CA VAL A 128 16.44 -5.42 -10.52
C VAL A 128 15.50 -4.74 -11.49
N ILE A 129 16.05 -3.87 -12.33
CA ILE A 129 15.35 -3.39 -13.52
C ILE A 129 15.53 -4.47 -14.59
N TYR A 130 14.40 -5.03 -15.03
CA TYR A 130 14.39 -6.15 -15.97
C TYR A 130 13.44 -5.86 -17.14
N ASN A 131 13.91 -6.10 -18.36
CA ASN A 131 13.04 -6.08 -19.52
C ASN A 131 12.75 -7.52 -19.97
N TRP A 132 11.50 -7.96 -19.74
CA TRP A 132 11.11 -9.33 -19.99
C TRP A 132 11.02 -9.69 -21.49
N LYS A 133 10.94 -8.69 -22.38
CA LYS A 133 10.92 -8.89 -23.83
C LYS A 133 12.31 -9.07 -24.41
N THR A 134 13.30 -8.39 -23.86
CA THR A 134 14.70 -8.44 -24.36
C THR A 134 15.62 -9.29 -23.50
N GLY A 135 15.23 -9.57 -22.25
CA GLY A 135 16.06 -10.25 -21.25
C GLY A 135 17.17 -9.36 -20.66
N SER A 136 17.16 -8.05 -20.92
CA SER A 136 18.15 -7.14 -20.34
C SER A 136 17.90 -6.94 -18.84
N GLU A 137 18.99 -6.89 -18.05
CA GLU A 137 18.95 -6.71 -16.60
C GLU A 137 19.92 -5.60 -16.18
N ARG A 138 19.49 -4.78 -15.19
CA ARG A 138 20.35 -3.81 -14.50
C ARG A 138 20.05 -3.82 -13.01
N ILE A 139 21.07 -3.97 -12.19
CA ILE A 139 20.94 -3.98 -10.72
C ILE A 139 21.01 -2.55 -10.18
N ILE A 140 20.09 -2.23 -9.29
CA ILE A 140 20.09 -1.02 -8.46
C ILE A 140 20.46 -1.44 -7.03
N PRO A 141 21.49 -0.85 -6.39
CA PRO A 141 22.02 -1.32 -5.11
C PRO A 141 21.12 -0.94 -3.92
N TYR A 142 19.85 -0.71 -4.15
CA TYR A 142 18.80 -0.39 -3.18
C TYR A 142 17.54 -1.20 -3.47
N PRO A 143 16.95 -1.88 -2.47
CA PRO A 143 15.61 -2.46 -2.63
C PRO A 143 14.58 -1.32 -2.68
N VAL A 144 13.57 -1.41 -3.53
CA VAL A 144 12.53 -0.38 -3.63
C VAL A 144 11.35 -0.67 -2.70
N SER A 145 10.79 0.36 -2.08
CA SER A 145 9.56 0.30 -1.30
C SER A 145 8.44 1.17 -1.90
N ALA A 146 8.78 2.05 -2.82
CA ALA A 146 7.86 2.80 -3.68
C ALA A 146 8.59 3.25 -4.95
N VAL A 147 7.86 3.39 -6.06
CA VAL A 147 8.39 3.92 -7.32
C VAL A 147 7.43 4.99 -7.83
N SER A 148 7.96 6.10 -8.32
CA SER A 148 7.16 7.16 -8.93
C SER A 148 6.47 6.68 -10.21
N LYS A 149 5.33 7.30 -10.55
CA LYS A 149 4.52 6.90 -11.70
C LYS A 149 5.29 6.96 -13.04
N ASP A 150 6.25 7.86 -13.16
CA ASP A 150 7.13 7.97 -14.34
C ASP A 150 8.26 6.93 -14.36
N GLY A 151 8.43 6.17 -13.29
CA GLY A 151 9.45 5.14 -13.17
C GLY A 151 10.88 5.66 -12.99
N LEU A 152 11.07 6.96 -12.67
CA LEU A 152 12.39 7.58 -12.61
C LEU A 152 12.95 7.68 -11.20
N THR A 153 12.09 7.69 -10.20
CA THR A 153 12.46 7.88 -8.79
C THR A 153 11.89 6.75 -7.94
N ALA A 154 12.69 6.23 -7.02
CA ALA A 154 12.22 5.26 -6.04
C ALA A 154 12.52 5.74 -4.62
N VAL A 155 11.76 5.19 -3.66
CA VAL A 155 12.07 5.24 -2.23
C VAL A 155 12.58 3.87 -1.81
N SER A 156 13.62 3.84 -1.01
CA SER A 156 14.19 2.62 -0.45
C SER A 156 14.20 2.66 1.07
N LEU A 157 14.01 1.48 1.66
CA LEU A 157 14.06 1.22 3.10
C LEU A 157 15.02 0.07 3.42
N ASN A 158 15.41 -0.04 4.69
CA ASN A 158 16.20 -1.15 5.20
C ASN A 158 15.30 -2.38 5.45
N TYR A 159 15.18 -3.27 4.49
CA TYR A 159 14.39 -4.49 4.61
C TYR A 159 14.97 -5.53 5.57
N ALA A 160 16.27 -5.47 5.89
CA ALA A 160 16.87 -6.29 6.95
C ALA A 160 16.37 -5.83 8.33
N ARG A 161 16.30 -4.51 8.58
CA ARG A 161 15.70 -3.93 9.78
C ARG A 161 14.19 -4.23 9.84
N LEU A 162 13.49 -4.12 8.72
CA LEU A 162 12.08 -4.54 8.62
C LEU A 162 11.90 -6.01 8.99
N ARG A 163 12.80 -6.92 8.57
CA ARG A 163 12.71 -8.34 8.95
C ARG A 163 12.80 -8.55 10.45
N LEU A 164 13.59 -7.75 11.15
CA LEU A 164 13.70 -7.80 12.61
C LEU A 164 12.42 -7.26 13.29
N CYS A 165 11.90 -6.13 12.81
CA CYS A 165 10.79 -5.41 13.43
C CYS A 165 9.41 -5.92 13.00
N ARG A 166 9.28 -6.32 11.75
CA ARG A 166 8.06 -6.78 11.07
C ARG A 166 8.41 -7.91 10.10
N PRO A 167 8.58 -9.14 10.61
CA PRO A 167 9.02 -10.28 9.80
C PRO A 167 8.16 -10.60 8.59
N ASP A 168 6.87 -10.21 8.60
CA ASP A 168 5.91 -10.36 7.51
C ASP A 168 6.08 -9.34 6.37
N TYR A 169 6.86 -8.27 6.59
CA TYR A 169 7.15 -7.21 5.60
C TYR A 169 8.62 -7.17 5.17
N GLY A 170 9.53 -7.62 6.03
CA GLY A 170 10.95 -7.71 5.70
C GLY A 170 11.31 -8.96 4.91
N TYR A 171 12.51 -8.97 4.32
CA TYR A 171 13.03 -10.12 3.55
C TYR A 171 14.02 -10.94 4.36
N ALA A 172 14.04 -12.26 4.16
CA ALA A 172 15.02 -13.16 4.76
C ALA A 172 16.35 -13.18 3.98
N GLY A 173 17.48 -13.45 4.64
CA GLY A 173 18.72 -13.84 4.00
C GLY A 173 19.73 -12.75 3.63
N ALA A 174 19.55 -11.50 4.06
CA ALA A 174 20.58 -10.45 3.89
C ALA A 174 21.58 -10.38 5.05
N GLY A 175 21.64 -11.41 5.87
CA GLY A 175 22.40 -11.35 7.12
C GLY A 175 21.69 -10.44 8.16
N GLN A 176 22.44 -10.04 9.16
CA GLN A 176 21.88 -9.16 10.18
C GLN A 176 21.94 -7.70 9.72
N ASP A 177 20.96 -6.92 10.14
CA ASP A 177 21.02 -5.46 10.00
C ASP A 177 22.32 -4.93 10.64
N PRO A 178 23.21 -4.27 9.89
CA PRO A 178 24.47 -3.75 10.43
C PRO A 178 24.28 -2.67 11.50
N LEU A 179 23.08 -2.08 11.55
CA LEU A 179 22.69 -1.04 12.53
C LEU A 179 21.73 -1.58 13.60
N ARG A 180 21.67 -2.92 13.76
CA ARG A 180 20.76 -3.61 14.68
C ARG A 180 20.80 -3.07 16.10
N ASP A 181 22.00 -2.79 16.61
CA ASP A 181 22.21 -2.35 17.99
C ASP A 181 21.99 -0.83 18.16
N ASP A 182 21.78 -0.10 17.07
CA ASP A 182 21.45 1.32 17.08
C ASP A 182 19.94 1.50 17.02
N ILE A 183 19.36 1.96 18.11
CA ILE A 183 17.92 2.16 18.25
C ILE A 183 17.41 3.25 17.30
N TRP A 184 18.20 4.30 17.12
CA TRP A 184 17.90 5.47 16.32
C TRP A 184 19.04 5.78 15.34
N PRO A 185 19.22 4.96 14.30
CA PRO A 185 20.38 5.07 13.42
C PRO A 185 20.37 6.38 12.61
N SER A 186 21.54 6.99 12.53
CA SER A 186 21.77 8.14 11.64
C SER A 186 22.14 7.76 10.22
N GLY A 187 22.51 6.50 10.00
CA GLY A 187 22.86 5.96 8.69
C GLY A 187 21.74 5.16 8.01
N ASP A 188 20.54 5.11 8.61
CA ASP A 188 19.38 4.41 8.10
C ASP A 188 18.14 5.31 8.13
N GLY A 189 17.20 5.08 7.20
CA GLY A 189 15.98 5.87 7.10
C GLY A 189 15.35 5.82 5.71
N LEU A 190 14.86 6.97 5.24
CA LEU A 190 14.31 7.13 3.89
C LEU A 190 15.40 7.49 2.90
N TRP A 191 15.57 6.64 1.91
CA TRP A 191 16.46 6.87 0.77
C TRP A 191 15.65 7.20 -0.47
N VAL A 192 16.02 8.24 -1.20
CA VAL A 192 15.52 8.52 -2.55
C VAL A 192 16.57 8.09 -3.55
N VAL A 193 16.15 7.31 -4.55
CA VAL A 193 17.03 6.69 -5.55
C VAL A 193 16.63 7.16 -6.94
N ASP A 194 17.58 7.68 -7.70
CA ASP A 194 17.42 7.94 -9.14
C ASP A 194 17.58 6.61 -9.89
N LEU A 195 16.49 6.12 -10.48
CA LEU A 195 16.50 4.83 -11.18
C LEU A 195 17.24 4.85 -12.52
N ARG A 196 17.62 6.02 -13.04
CA ARG A 196 18.46 6.11 -14.26
C ARG A 196 19.93 5.87 -13.94
N THR A 197 20.40 6.43 -12.82
CA THR A 197 21.81 6.33 -12.40
C THR A 197 22.06 5.20 -11.40
N GLY A 198 21.06 4.86 -10.58
CA GLY A 198 21.18 3.95 -9.45
C GLY A 198 21.76 4.65 -8.19
N GLU A 199 21.92 5.97 -8.20
CA GLU A 199 22.42 6.73 -7.08
C GLU A 199 21.30 6.97 -6.05
N GLY A 200 21.60 6.74 -4.76
CA GLY A 200 20.70 6.95 -3.64
C GLY A 200 21.17 8.05 -2.72
N LYS A 201 20.23 8.82 -2.18
CA LYS A 201 20.44 9.85 -1.16
C LYS A 201 19.58 9.56 0.05
N LEU A 202 20.18 9.50 1.26
CA LEU A 202 19.43 9.50 2.50
C LEU A 202 18.82 10.90 2.70
N ILE A 203 17.49 11.00 2.67
CA ILE A 203 16.78 12.28 2.80
C ILE A 203 16.28 12.54 4.22
N LEU A 204 16.09 11.46 5.01
CA LEU A 204 15.70 11.55 6.41
C LEU A 204 16.23 10.31 7.13
N SER A 205 17.08 10.51 8.14
CA SER A 205 17.49 9.41 9.01
C SER A 205 16.45 9.11 10.08
N VAL A 206 16.46 7.88 10.61
CA VAL A 206 15.62 7.52 11.77
C VAL A 206 15.92 8.44 12.95
N LYS A 207 17.19 8.81 13.13
CA LYS A 207 17.64 9.74 14.18
C LYS A 207 17.08 11.14 14.00
N ASP A 208 17.08 11.67 12.77
CA ASP A 208 16.56 13.03 12.50
C ASP A 208 15.04 13.11 12.71
N ALA A 209 14.34 12.01 12.57
CA ALA A 209 12.90 11.93 12.83
C ALA A 209 12.57 11.81 14.33
N GLN A 210 13.52 11.46 15.19
CA GLN A 210 13.30 11.24 16.63
C GLN A 210 12.65 12.43 17.33
N ASP A 211 13.11 13.63 17.05
CA ASP A 211 12.58 14.86 17.66
C ASP A 211 11.12 15.12 17.28
N GLN A 212 10.67 14.55 16.16
CA GLN A 212 9.30 14.63 15.67
C GLN A 212 8.39 13.49 16.20
N MET A 213 8.95 12.57 16.98
CA MET A 213 8.26 11.34 17.43
C MET A 213 8.42 11.08 18.95
N PRO A 214 8.22 12.07 19.82
CA PRO A 214 8.46 11.88 21.25
C PRO A 214 7.56 10.80 21.85
N GLU A 215 6.35 10.60 21.31
CA GLU A 215 5.39 9.60 21.77
C GLU A 215 5.76 8.16 21.39
N ILE A 216 6.60 7.96 20.38
CA ILE A 216 7.10 6.63 19.99
C ILE A 216 8.56 6.43 20.40
N ALA A 217 9.23 7.46 20.92
CA ALA A 217 10.57 7.34 21.47
C ALA A 217 10.54 6.37 22.66
N ASP A 218 11.11 5.20 22.47
CA ASP A 218 11.26 4.18 23.50
C ASP A 218 12.74 3.85 23.61
N PRO A 219 13.39 4.12 24.75
CA PRO A 219 14.81 3.82 24.94
C PRO A 219 15.14 2.32 24.88
N ALA A 220 14.15 1.45 24.95
CA ALA A 220 14.31 0.00 24.85
C ALA A 220 13.81 -0.55 23.50
N GLY A 221 13.26 0.28 22.63
CA GLY A 221 12.63 -0.12 21.37
C GLY A 221 13.50 0.14 20.16
N LEU A 222 13.30 -0.64 19.09
CA LEU A 222 13.94 -0.46 17.81
C LEU A 222 13.03 0.38 16.89
N ALA A 223 13.53 1.54 16.46
CA ALA A 223 12.79 2.40 15.53
C ALA A 223 13.06 2.03 14.08
N TYR A 224 12.03 2.15 13.23
CA TYR A 224 12.09 1.86 11.81
C TYR A 224 11.01 2.60 11.01
N PHE A 225 11.24 2.74 9.71
CA PHE A 225 10.26 3.26 8.77
C PHE A 225 9.68 2.13 7.92
N CYS A 226 8.44 2.27 7.50
CA CYS A 226 7.77 1.31 6.63
C CYS A 226 6.61 1.96 5.86
N HIS A 227 6.00 1.22 4.94
CA HIS A 227 4.78 1.62 4.22
C HIS A 227 4.95 2.95 3.49
N THR A 228 5.98 3.06 2.68
CA THR A 228 6.20 4.28 1.89
C THR A 228 5.32 4.30 0.65
N VAL A 229 4.83 5.47 0.29
CA VAL A 229 4.19 5.72 -1.00
C VAL A 229 4.51 7.12 -1.52
N ILE A 230 4.89 7.20 -2.79
CA ILE A 230 5.16 8.46 -3.48
C ILE A 230 3.83 9.02 -3.99
N SER A 231 3.62 10.33 -3.86
CA SER A 231 2.46 11.03 -4.40
C SER A 231 2.44 11.00 -5.93
N LYS A 232 1.27 11.21 -6.53
CA LYS A 232 1.06 10.99 -7.99
C LYS A 232 1.95 11.82 -8.90
N GLY A 233 2.32 13.04 -8.48
CA GLY A 233 3.26 13.90 -9.19
C GLY A 233 4.70 13.80 -8.70
N ALA A 234 5.03 12.77 -7.91
CA ALA A 234 6.37 12.51 -7.36
C ALA A 234 6.95 13.65 -6.51
N ARG A 235 6.09 14.43 -5.83
CA ARG A 235 6.52 15.57 -5.01
C ARG A 235 6.74 15.20 -3.55
N ARG A 236 5.97 14.25 -3.03
CA ARG A 236 5.93 13.88 -1.61
C ARG A 236 5.99 12.38 -1.39
N ILE A 237 6.45 12.01 -0.22
CA ILE A 237 6.48 10.64 0.28
C ILE A 237 5.62 10.61 1.55
N PHE A 238 4.69 9.67 1.64
CA PHE A 238 4.09 9.24 2.89
C PHE A 238 4.86 8.06 3.45
N PHE A 239 5.00 7.97 4.77
CA PHE A 239 5.58 6.81 5.44
C PHE A 239 5.09 6.69 6.89
N LEU A 240 5.18 5.48 7.43
CA LEU A 240 4.98 5.20 8.84
C LEU A 240 6.32 5.10 9.55
N ALA A 241 6.47 5.85 10.65
CA ALA A 241 7.53 5.68 11.62
C ALA A 241 7.01 4.88 12.80
N ARG A 242 7.72 3.83 13.19
CA ARG A 242 7.31 2.87 14.21
C ARG A 242 8.44 2.53 15.17
N THR A 243 8.06 2.16 16.40
CA THR A 243 8.98 1.60 17.39
C THR A 243 8.43 0.26 17.90
N VAL A 244 9.30 -0.71 18.10
CA VAL A 244 9.00 -2.05 18.64
C VAL A 244 9.74 -2.23 19.95
N GLU A 245 9.05 -2.60 21.03
CA GLU A 245 9.59 -2.61 22.40
C GLU A 245 10.51 -3.79 22.74
N ASN A 246 10.49 -4.89 22.04
CA ASN A 246 11.34 -6.04 22.38
C ASN A 246 11.61 -6.93 21.16
N LEU A 247 12.84 -6.84 20.64
CA LEU A 247 13.25 -7.56 19.44
C LEU A 247 13.28 -9.09 19.60
N ASP A 248 13.74 -9.59 20.74
CA ASP A 248 13.94 -11.03 20.92
C ASP A 248 12.63 -11.79 21.01
N SER A 249 11.56 -11.16 21.49
CA SER A 249 10.22 -11.75 21.52
C SER A 249 9.47 -11.69 20.19
N GLN A 250 9.90 -10.85 19.26
CA GLN A 250 9.20 -10.62 17.98
C GLN A 250 9.44 -11.75 16.97
N VAL A 251 10.65 -12.30 16.93
CA VAL A 251 11.02 -13.36 15.99
C VAL A 251 10.38 -14.70 16.38
N GLU A 252 10.20 -14.93 17.68
CA GLU A 252 9.63 -16.18 18.20
C GLU A 252 8.10 -16.12 18.36
N GLN A 253 7.50 -14.93 18.51
CA GLN A 253 6.08 -14.74 18.82
C GLN A 253 5.35 -13.89 17.80
N PHE A 254 5.68 -14.04 16.54
CA PHE A 254 5.01 -13.30 15.47
C PHE A 254 3.49 -13.54 15.51
N GLY A 255 2.72 -12.46 15.55
CA GLY A 255 1.27 -12.47 15.80
C GLY A 255 0.88 -11.95 17.17
N HIS A 256 1.83 -11.84 18.10
CA HIS A 256 1.63 -11.30 19.44
C HIS A 256 2.43 -10.01 19.72
N VAL A 257 2.80 -9.27 18.69
CA VAL A 257 3.42 -7.94 18.85
C VAL A 257 2.45 -7.05 19.61
N LYS A 258 2.61 -6.99 20.92
CA LYS A 258 1.65 -6.34 21.80
C LYS A 258 1.64 -4.84 21.69
N GLN A 259 2.73 -4.19 21.30
CA GLN A 259 2.81 -2.73 21.30
C GLN A 259 3.87 -2.23 20.31
N TRP A 260 3.47 -1.89 19.12
CA TRP A 260 4.20 -0.89 18.33
C TRP A 260 3.52 0.47 18.50
N LYS A 261 4.32 1.50 18.60
CA LYS A 261 3.85 2.86 18.49
C LYS A 261 4.02 3.29 17.02
N THR A 262 3.07 4.00 16.47
CA THR A 262 3.05 4.39 15.07
C THR A 262 2.73 5.85 14.93
N THR A 263 3.52 6.58 14.15
CA THR A 263 3.21 7.93 13.66
C THR A 263 3.31 7.94 12.14
N ALA A 264 2.36 8.59 11.50
CA ALA A 264 2.36 8.77 10.06
C ALA A 264 2.91 10.15 9.69
N PHE A 265 3.74 10.19 8.65
CA PHE A 265 4.40 11.39 8.17
C PHE A 265 4.27 11.56 6.67
N THR A 266 4.37 12.81 6.25
CA THR A 266 4.71 13.19 4.88
C THR A 266 6.00 13.99 4.88
N ILE A 267 6.76 13.87 3.80
CA ILE A 267 7.99 14.62 3.54
C ILE A 267 8.10 14.91 2.05
N ASP A 268 8.66 16.05 1.66
CA ASP A 268 8.93 16.30 0.25
C ASP A 268 10.07 15.41 -0.25
N ILE A 269 10.08 15.10 -1.55
CA ILE A 269 11.03 14.16 -2.17
C ILE A 269 12.49 14.60 -2.02
N ASP A 270 12.74 15.87 -1.77
CA ASP A 270 14.09 16.43 -1.51
C ASP A 270 14.53 16.35 -0.06
N GLY A 271 13.63 15.90 0.86
CA GLY A 271 13.87 15.77 2.29
C GLY A 271 13.42 16.99 3.12
N GLN A 272 12.75 17.96 2.51
CA GLN A 272 12.23 19.11 3.22
C GLN A 272 10.78 18.87 3.69
N ASN A 273 10.27 19.78 4.54
CA ASN A 273 8.87 19.82 4.95
C ASN A 273 8.35 18.50 5.57
N LEU A 274 9.13 17.89 6.47
CA LEU A 274 8.65 16.78 7.29
C LEU A 274 7.45 17.25 8.13
N ARG A 275 6.31 16.55 8.01
CA ARG A 275 5.04 16.86 8.69
C ARG A 275 4.36 15.61 9.19
N ARG A 276 3.72 15.69 10.35
CA ARG A 276 2.80 14.66 10.83
C ARG A 276 1.50 14.70 10.04
N CYS A 277 0.93 13.52 9.78
CA CYS A 277 -0.33 13.40 9.05
C CYS A 277 -1.57 13.67 9.92
N TYR A 278 -1.46 13.61 11.23
CA TYR A 278 -2.59 13.86 12.14
C TYR A 278 -2.14 14.25 13.55
N PRO A 279 -3.12 14.70 14.42
CA PRO A 279 -2.84 15.06 15.80
C PRO A 279 -2.16 13.95 16.60
N ASP A 280 -1.52 14.33 17.68
CA ASP A 280 -0.85 13.40 18.60
C ASP A 280 -1.82 12.34 19.15
N GLY A 281 -1.30 11.14 19.32
CA GLY A 281 -2.04 10.01 19.85
C GLY A 281 -2.88 9.22 18.85
N TRP A 282 -2.87 9.64 17.56
CA TRP A 282 -3.47 8.87 16.48
C TRP A 282 -2.50 7.83 15.94
N GLU A 283 -3.04 6.70 15.48
CA GLU A 283 -2.27 5.62 14.87
C GLU A 283 -2.75 5.41 13.44
N GLY A 284 -1.87 5.56 12.45
CA GLY A 284 -2.16 5.29 11.04
C GLY A 284 -1.87 3.84 10.65
N SER A 285 -2.66 3.32 9.72
CA SER A 285 -2.50 1.98 9.17
C SER A 285 -2.31 2.03 7.66
N HIS A 286 -3.36 2.17 6.88
CA HIS A 286 -3.34 2.12 5.42
C HIS A 286 -3.54 3.51 4.82
N PHE A 287 -3.06 3.71 3.58
CA PHE A 287 -2.95 5.05 3.00
C PHE A 287 -3.02 5.00 1.48
N ASN A 288 -3.47 6.10 0.87
CA ASN A 288 -3.45 6.28 -0.57
C ASN A 288 -3.49 7.77 -0.96
N TRP A 289 -2.71 8.17 -1.96
CA TRP A 289 -2.72 9.52 -2.50
C TRP A 289 -3.81 9.71 -3.55
N LEU A 290 -4.62 10.75 -3.42
CA LEU A 290 -5.49 11.23 -4.50
C LEU A 290 -4.68 12.04 -5.53
N ASP A 291 -3.86 12.94 -5.03
CA ASP A 291 -2.95 13.83 -5.77
C ASP A 291 -1.67 14.09 -4.96
N ASP A 292 -0.95 15.19 -5.19
CA ASP A 292 0.25 15.51 -4.41
C ASP A 292 -0.04 16.16 -3.05
N GLU A 293 -1.30 16.48 -2.76
CA GLU A 293 -1.66 17.22 -1.56
C GLU A 293 -2.75 16.54 -0.74
N THR A 294 -3.57 15.68 -1.37
CA THR A 294 -4.70 15.02 -0.73
C THR A 294 -4.38 13.56 -0.45
N LEU A 295 -4.43 13.18 0.82
CA LEU A 295 -4.11 11.83 1.30
C LEU A 295 -5.32 11.25 2.04
N ALA A 296 -5.63 9.97 1.75
CA ALA A 296 -6.54 9.18 2.56
C ALA A 296 -5.75 8.19 3.42
N VAL A 297 -6.15 8.05 4.68
CA VAL A 297 -5.52 7.14 5.64
C VAL A 297 -6.59 6.48 6.51
N THR A 298 -6.48 5.17 6.75
CA THR A 298 -7.16 4.56 7.89
C THR A 298 -6.37 4.84 9.15
N ALA A 299 -7.04 5.43 10.13
CA ALA A 299 -6.43 5.81 11.39
C ALA A 299 -7.27 5.37 12.57
N ARG A 300 -6.60 5.12 13.69
CA ARG A 300 -7.22 4.84 14.97
C ARG A 300 -7.03 6.04 15.89
N TRP A 301 -8.13 6.56 16.47
CA TRP A 301 -8.14 7.83 17.17
C TRP A 301 -9.08 7.83 18.38
N GLY A 302 -8.93 8.87 19.24
CA GLY A 302 -9.78 9.10 20.39
C GLY A 302 -9.51 8.19 21.59
N ALA A 303 -10.17 8.46 22.71
CA ALA A 303 -10.01 7.72 23.96
C ALA A 303 -10.40 6.24 23.86
N GLY A 304 -11.35 5.92 22.97
CA GLY A 304 -11.78 4.55 22.64
C GLY A 304 -10.98 3.89 21.52
N LYS A 305 -10.00 4.58 20.92
CA LYS A 305 -9.22 4.12 19.77
C LYS A 305 -10.09 3.54 18.65
N CYS A 306 -11.10 4.31 18.21
CA CYS A 306 -11.95 3.94 17.10
C CYS A 306 -11.21 4.06 15.77
N TRP A 307 -11.46 3.12 14.86
CA TRP A 307 -10.99 3.22 13.49
C TRP A 307 -11.82 4.22 12.69
N ALA A 308 -11.20 4.91 11.75
CA ALA A 308 -11.87 5.75 10.77
C ALA A 308 -11.09 5.79 9.46
N HIS A 309 -11.81 5.91 8.34
CA HIS A 309 -11.26 6.30 7.06
C HIS A 309 -11.21 7.82 7.02
N THR A 310 -10.05 8.40 6.80
CA THR A 310 -9.83 9.85 6.90
C THR A 310 -9.24 10.41 5.62
N ILE A 311 -9.62 11.62 5.26
CA ILE A 311 -9.00 12.41 4.17
C ILE A 311 -8.54 13.74 4.75
N PHE A 312 -7.36 14.20 4.34
CA PHE A 312 -6.84 15.52 4.68
C PHE A 312 -5.90 16.02 3.60
N LYS A 313 -5.61 17.32 3.62
CA LYS A 313 -4.59 17.95 2.79
C LYS A 313 -3.33 18.15 3.58
N VAL A 314 -2.18 17.90 2.96
CA VAL A 314 -0.87 18.17 3.54
C VAL A 314 -0.73 19.67 3.79
N GLY A 315 -0.38 20.04 5.03
CA GLY A 315 -0.37 21.42 5.52
C GLY A 315 -1.66 21.87 6.20
N GLU A 316 -2.70 21.02 6.19
CA GLU A 316 -3.99 21.21 6.84
C GLU A 316 -4.32 19.97 7.69
N GLU A 317 -3.32 19.44 8.39
CA GLU A 317 -3.42 18.14 9.09
C GLU A 317 -4.46 18.14 10.22
N ASP A 318 -4.79 19.32 10.78
CA ASP A 318 -5.84 19.48 11.77
C ASP A 318 -7.26 19.46 11.15
N ALA A 319 -7.37 19.67 9.84
CA ALA A 319 -8.63 19.67 9.10
C ALA A 319 -8.95 18.26 8.54
N VAL A 320 -9.05 17.27 9.44
CA VAL A 320 -9.31 15.89 9.05
C VAL A 320 -10.78 15.68 8.75
N ARG A 321 -11.09 15.13 7.58
CA ARG A 321 -12.43 14.68 7.20
C ARG A 321 -12.55 13.17 7.41
N HIS A 322 -13.47 12.74 8.25
CA HIS A 322 -13.82 11.33 8.43
C HIS A 322 -14.85 10.92 7.37
N LEU A 323 -14.62 9.80 6.71
CA LEU A 323 -15.54 9.25 5.71
C LEU A 323 -16.53 8.29 6.38
N ALA A 324 -17.81 8.53 6.18
CA ALA A 324 -18.92 7.70 6.65
C ALA A 324 -18.72 7.17 8.09
N PRO A 325 -18.55 8.06 9.09
CA PRO A 325 -18.36 7.65 10.48
C PRO A 325 -19.58 6.85 10.98
N GLY A 326 -19.31 5.80 11.75
CA GLY A 326 -20.33 4.84 12.17
C GLY A 326 -20.68 3.77 11.14
N VAL A 327 -20.11 3.86 9.93
CA VAL A 327 -20.25 2.86 8.84
C VAL A 327 -18.91 2.24 8.51
N LEU A 328 -17.84 3.05 8.46
CA LEU A 328 -16.48 2.63 8.12
C LEU A 328 -15.58 2.59 9.37
N ASP A 329 -16.03 1.90 10.41
CA ASP A 329 -15.35 1.84 11.71
C ASP A 329 -14.37 0.65 11.78
N TRP A 330 -13.67 0.36 10.69
CA TRP A 330 -12.67 -0.71 10.63
C TRP A 330 -11.38 -0.24 9.97
N ASP A 331 -10.31 -0.99 10.19
CA ASP A 331 -9.07 -0.86 9.46
C ASP A 331 -9.20 -1.52 8.08
N GLY A 332 -8.83 -0.82 7.00
CA GLY A 332 -8.99 -1.29 5.63
C GLY A 332 -8.04 -0.65 4.64
N HIS A 333 -7.74 -1.38 3.56
CA HIS A 333 -6.90 -0.91 2.47
C HIS A 333 -7.72 -0.03 1.52
N LEU A 334 -7.46 1.26 1.58
CA LEU A 334 -8.20 2.24 0.80
C LEU A 334 -7.44 2.65 -0.45
N VAL A 335 -8.14 2.67 -1.60
CA VAL A 335 -7.56 3.04 -2.89
C VAL A 335 -8.55 3.90 -3.67
N PHE A 336 -8.12 5.12 -4.05
CA PHE A 336 -8.92 5.98 -4.93
C PHE A 336 -9.09 5.39 -6.32
N SER A 337 -10.29 5.53 -6.87
CA SER A 337 -10.50 5.30 -8.30
C SER A 337 -9.67 6.30 -9.12
N PRO A 338 -9.33 5.99 -10.38
CA PRO A 338 -8.52 6.87 -11.21
C PRO A 338 -9.11 8.28 -11.40
N ASN A 339 -10.44 8.40 -11.40
CA ASN A 339 -11.13 9.69 -11.50
C ASN A 339 -11.25 10.44 -10.15
N GLY A 340 -10.79 9.84 -9.04
CA GLY A 340 -10.84 10.42 -7.71
C GLY A 340 -12.22 10.56 -7.07
N LYS A 341 -13.29 10.17 -7.75
CA LYS A 341 -14.68 10.35 -7.27
C LYS A 341 -15.12 9.25 -6.31
N PHE A 342 -14.47 8.09 -6.38
CA PHE A 342 -14.73 6.94 -5.54
C PHE A 342 -13.46 6.45 -4.87
N MET A 343 -13.63 5.72 -3.79
CA MET A 343 -12.58 5.00 -3.10
C MET A 343 -13.06 3.59 -2.79
N SER A 344 -12.26 2.59 -3.05
CA SER A 344 -12.54 1.23 -2.58
C SER A 344 -11.85 1.01 -1.24
N SER A 345 -12.47 0.24 -0.35
CA SER A 345 -11.85 -0.21 0.89
C SER A 345 -12.25 -1.65 1.18
N ASP A 346 -11.27 -2.49 1.50
CA ASP A 346 -11.47 -3.82 2.04
C ASP A 346 -11.20 -3.83 3.54
N GLY A 347 -11.96 -4.60 4.30
CA GLY A 347 -11.75 -4.78 5.73
C GLY A 347 -11.05 -6.10 6.05
N TYR A 348 -10.60 -6.23 7.30
CA TYR A 348 -10.27 -7.53 7.86
C TYR A 348 -11.55 -8.39 7.98
N TRP A 349 -11.39 -9.72 8.15
CA TRP A 349 -12.55 -10.60 8.24
C TRP A 349 -13.40 -10.32 9.48
N ASN A 350 -14.71 -10.40 9.28
CA ASN A 350 -15.73 -10.26 10.29
C ASN A 350 -15.91 -11.56 11.12
N ALA A 351 -16.92 -11.60 12.00
CA ALA A 351 -17.26 -12.77 12.81
C ALA A 351 -17.62 -14.01 11.95
N ASN A 352 -18.11 -13.82 10.75
CA ASN A 352 -18.45 -14.89 9.79
C ASN A 352 -17.22 -15.34 8.97
N LYS A 353 -16.02 -14.84 9.28
CA LYS A 353 -14.80 -15.10 8.50
C LYS A 353 -14.88 -14.60 7.05
N GLU A 354 -15.53 -13.49 6.85
CA GLU A 354 -15.70 -12.84 5.55
C GLU A 354 -15.02 -11.49 5.54
N ARG A 355 -14.33 -11.16 4.44
CA ARG A 355 -13.81 -9.83 4.17
C ARG A 355 -14.84 -9.04 3.40
N ASN A 356 -15.22 -7.91 3.95
CA ASN A 356 -16.10 -6.97 3.27
C ASN A 356 -15.30 -6.08 2.33
N TRP A 357 -15.87 -5.81 1.15
CA TRP A 357 -15.31 -4.87 0.19
C TRP A 357 -16.36 -3.85 -0.20
N VAL A 358 -16.05 -2.57 -0.09
CA VAL A 358 -16.98 -1.46 -0.32
C VAL A 358 -16.41 -0.45 -1.31
N LEU A 359 -17.31 0.26 -2.00
CA LEU A 359 -17.04 1.52 -2.67
C LEU A 359 -17.65 2.67 -1.85
N ILE A 360 -16.87 3.74 -1.75
CA ILE A 360 -17.26 4.97 -1.07
C ILE A 360 -17.26 6.08 -2.12
N ARG A 361 -18.38 6.78 -2.27
CA ARG A 361 -18.43 8.01 -3.07
C ARG A 361 -17.88 9.15 -2.22
N VAL A 362 -16.75 9.72 -2.64
CA VAL A 362 -15.97 10.66 -1.82
C VAL A 362 -16.73 11.95 -1.51
N GLU A 363 -17.61 12.41 -2.43
CA GLU A 363 -18.30 13.68 -2.31
C GLU A 363 -19.30 13.73 -1.15
N ASP A 364 -20.17 12.73 -1.03
CA ASP A 364 -21.27 12.65 -0.07
C ASP A 364 -21.13 11.49 0.93
N GLU A 365 -20.01 10.76 0.88
CA GLU A 365 -19.66 9.64 1.78
C GLU A 365 -20.61 8.44 1.71
N ALA A 366 -21.42 8.36 0.65
CA ALA A 366 -22.27 7.20 0.45
C ALA A 366 -21.42 5.93 0.25
N VAL A 367 -21.83 4.85 0.93
CA VAL A 367 -21.12 3.56 0.91
C VAL A 367 -21.97 2.51 0.24
N ARG A 368 -21.37 1.73 -0.65
CA ARG A 368 -21.99 0.56 -1.29
C ARG A 368 -21.10 -0.65 -1.14
N SER A 369 -21.64 -1.74 -0.59
CA SER A 369 -20.96 -3.04 -0.63
C SER A 369 -20.83 -3.51 -2.08
N ILE A 370 -19.64 -3.99 -2.43
CA ILE A 370 -19.36 -4.60 -3.73
C ILE A 370 -18.98 -6.07 -3.60
N GLY A 371 -19.00 -6.64 -2.42
CA GLY A 371 -18.85 -8.08 -2.20
C GLY A 371 -18.32 -8.44 -0.83
N THR A 372 -18.45 -9.72 -0.52
CA THR A 372 -17.87 -10.37 0.66
C THR A 372 -17.14 -11.63 0.22
N PHE A 373 -15.99 -11.90 0.82
CA PHE A 373 -15.12 -13.00 0.43
C PHE A 373 -14.78 -13.83 1.66
N PHE A 374 -15.18 -15.09 1.66
CA PHE A 374 -14.92 -16.03 2.76
C PHE A 374 -13.43 -16.31 2.90
N VAL A 375 -12.96 -16.41 4.14
CA VAL A 375 -11.57 -16.75 4.47
C VAL A 375 -11.50 -18.12 5.12
N PRO A 376 -11.06 -19.17 4.39
CA PRO A 376 -10.87 -20.50 4.94
C PRO A 376 -9.89 -20.52 6.13
N GLU A 377 -10.09 -21.47 7.06
CA GLU A 377 -9.33 -21.55 8.33
C GLU A 377 -7.82 -21.46 8.14
N LYS A 378 -7.27 -22.17 7.15
CA LYS A 378 -5.82 -22.17 6.86
C LYS A 378 -5.23 -20.79 6.48
N TYR A 379 -6.09 -19.79 6.18
CA TYR A 379 -5.69 -18.42 5.85
C TYR A 379 -6.11 -17.40 6.93
N GLN A 380 -6.50 -17.84 8.11
CA GLN A 380 -6.85 -16.99 9.24
C GLN A 380 -5.65 -16.67 10.14
N GLU A 381 -4.56 -17.42 10.00
CA GLU A 381 -3.32 -17.15 10.71
C GLU A 381 -2.55 -15.97 10.11
N GLN A 382 -1.76 -15.28 10.93
CA GLN A 382 -1.05 -14.06 10.53
C GLN A 382 -0.16 -14.25 9.29
N TYR A 383 0.56 -15.38 9.18
CA TYR A 383 1.49 -15.64 8.07
C TYR A 383 0.80 -16.07 6.78
N SER A 384 -0.37 -16.67 6.90
CA SER A 384 -1.17 -17.14 5.76
C SER A 384 -2.23 -16.13 5.34
N ARG A 385 -2.38 -15.05 6.10
CA ARG A 385 -3.39 -14.01 5.86
C ARG A 385 -3.37 -13.55 4.40
N CYS A 386 -4.54 -13.55 3.79
CA CYS A 386 -4.75 -13.02 2.46
C CYS A 386 -5.64 -11.78 2.55
N ASP A 387 -5.03 -10.61 2.47
CA ASP A 387 -5.76 -9.36 2.31
C ASP A 387 -6.16 -9.19 0.84
N LEU A 388 -7.29 -8.56 0.55
CA LEU A 388 -7.74 -8.40 -0.85
C LEU A 388 -6.76 -7.49 -1.60
N HIS A 389 -6.23 -6.46 -0.93
CA HIS A 389 -5.24 -5.55 -1.52
C HIS A 389 -5.67 -5.07 -2.91
N ALA A 390 -6.86 -4.49 -2.98
CA ALA A 390 -7.47 -4.08 -4.22
C ALA A 390 -6.63 -3.06 -5.00
N ARG A 391 -6.70 -3.14 -6.33
CA ARG A 391 -6.06 -2.18 -7.24
C ARG A 391 -7.04 -1.82 -8.35
N TRP A 392 -7.11 -0.54 -8.67
CA TRP A 392 -7.80 -0.09 -9.86
C TRP A 392 -6.88 -0.21 -11.07
N ARG A 393 -7.43 -0.68 -12.17
CA ARG A 393 -6.81 -0.46 -13.48
C ARG A 393 -6.79 1.05 -13.76
N SER A 394 -5.75 1.55 -14.43
CA SER A 394 -5.54 2.98 -14.63
C SER A 394 -6.66 3.69 -15.40
N ASP A 395 -7.42 2.97 -16.24
CA ASP A 395 -8.61 3.47 -16.96
C ASP A 395 -9.91 3.35 -16.14
N GLY A 396 -9.86 2.72 -14.96
CA GLY A 396 -11.01 2.52 -14.09
C GLY A 396 -11.95 1.39 -14.53
N SER A 397 -11.64 0.64 -15.57
CA SER A 397 -12.52 -0.40 -16.11
C SER A 397 -12.50 -1.72 -15.34
N GLN A 398 -11.50 -1.92 -14.48
CA GLN A 398 -11.35 -3.16 -13.72
C GLN A 398 -10.77 -2.92 -12.32
N LEU A 399 -11.04 -3.87 -11.42
CA LEU A 399 -10.42 -4.04 -10.12
C LEU A 399 -9.70 -5.39 -10.07
N ALA A 400 -8.44 -5.41 -9.63
CA ALA A 400 -7.71 -6.65 -9.33
C ALA A 400 -7.54 -6.82 -7.83
N PHE A 401 -7.55 -8.06 -7.36
CA PHE A 401 -7.38 -8.36 -5.94
C PHE A 401 -6.92 -9.80 -5.70
N ASN A 402 -6.34 -10.04 -4.53
CA ASN A 402 -6.03 -11.38 -4.05
C ASN A 402 -7.23 -11.95 -3.29
N SER A 403 -7.52 -13.24 -3.42
CA SER A 403 -8.51 -13.89 -2.58
C SER A 403 -8.23 -15.37 -2.38
N VAL A 404 -8.84 -15.92 -1.33
CA VAL A 404 -8.74 -17.33 -0.91
C VAL A 404 -10.11 -18.00 -0.82
N HIS A 405 -11.18 -17.32 -1.26
CA HIS A 405 -12.56 -17.76 -1.05
C HIS A 405 -12.89 -19.09 -1.76
N ASP A 406 -12.17 -19.43 -2.83
CA ASP A 406 -12.28 -20.72 -3.54
C ASP A 406 -11.32 -21.80 -3.00
N GLY A 407 -10.72 -21.57 -1.80
CA GLY A 407 -9.91 -22.56 -1.10
C GLY A 407 -8.41 -22.51 -1.36
N SER A 408 -7.91 -21.71 -2.32
CA SER A 408 -6.50 -21.41 -2.57
C SER A 408 -6.31 -19.92 -2.83
N ARG A 409 -5.09 -19.40 -2.59
CA ARG A 409 -4.76 -18.01 -2.89
C ARG A 409 -4.63 -17.84 -4.39
N GLN A 410 -5.52 -17.06 -4.99
CA GLN A 410 -5.50 -16.76 -6.42
C GLN A 410 -5.72 -15.26 -6.65
N VAL A 411 -5.43 -14.82 -7.85
CA VAL A 411 -5.67 -13.45 -8.32
C VAL A 411 -6.97 -13.41 -9.09
N TYR A 412 -7.80 -12.43 -8.78
CA TYR A 412 -9.12 -12.23 -9.34
C TYR A 412 -9.25 -10.85 -9.97
N LEU A 413 -10.12 -10.74 -10.97
CA LEU A 413 -10.57 -9.49 -11.56
C LEU A 413 -12.07 -9.30 -11.37
N ARG A 414 -12.50 -8.05 -11.42
CA ARG A 414 -13.89 -7.61 -11.54
C ARG A 414 -13.97 -6.49 -12.55
N ASP A 415 -14.89 -6.57 -13.48
CA ASP A 415 -15.15 -5.50 -14.43
C ASP A 415 -15.94 -4.37 -13.76
N VAL A 416 -15.67 -3.14 -14.16
CA VAL A 416 -16.30 -1.92 -13.63
C VAL A 416 -16.90 -1.15 -14.79
N ILE A 417 -18.22 -0.93 -14.76
CA ILE A 417 -18.97 -0.20 -15.79
C ILE A 417 -19.44 1.11 -15.18
N TRP A 418 -18.89 2.20 -15.69
CA TRP A 418 -19.29 3.56 -15.32
C TRP A 418 -20.57 3.95 -16.05
N LYS A 419 -21.50 4.62 -15.34
CA LYS A 419 -22.75 5.17 -15.89
C LYS A 419 -22.60 6.65 -16.21
#